data_39b61184de83846f508f54afb93dbd7a
#
_entry.id   39b61184de83846f508f54afb93dbd7a
#
_cell.length_a   1.000
_cell.length_b   1.000
_cell.length_c   1.000
_cell.angle_alpha   90.00
_cell.angle_beta   90.00
_cell.angle_gamma   90.00
#
_symmetry.space_group_name_H-M   'P 1'
#
loop_
_entity.id
_entity.type
_entity.pdbx_description
1 polymer ?
#
loop_
_entity_poly.entity_id
_entity_poly.type
_entity_poly.pdbx_seq_one_letter_code
_entity_poly.pdbx_strand_id
1 'polypeptide(L)'
;MTDGVKDLLDRQNVDVAVIPGGLTPVLQPPDKCINKPFKAKVRAQYEAWMVNGPFTYTPSGKKRAPSKEIVLRWIDRAWREIPVDLITRSFKSCGINNALDGTEDDAVWDDEEEEAEAAEEPIDNEFETDSEGEDDK
;
A
#
# COMPACT_ATOMS: atom_id res chain seq x y z
N MET A 1 -21.26 -0.08 5.82
CA MET A 1 -21.24 1.39 5.95
C MET A 1 -22.46 1.83 6.73
N THR A 2 -22.30 2.64 7.77
CA THR A 2 -23.40 3.10 8.63
C THR A 2 -24.22 4.20 7.93
N ASP A 3 -25.52 4.31 8.29
CA ASP A 3 -26.42 5.30 7.67
C ASP A 3 -25.93 6.74 7.87
N GLY A 4 -25.36 7.06 9.05
CA GLY A 4 -24.80 8.37 9.29
C GLY A 4 -23.60 8.76 8.39
N VAL A 5 -22.83 7.77 7.91
CA VAL A 5 -21.74 8.03 6.93
C VAL A 5 -22.32 8.28 5.55
N LYS A 6 -23.39 7.55 5.16
CA LYS A 6 -24.08 7.79 3.89
C LYS A 6 -24.67 9.19 3.84
N ASP A 7 -25.40 9.59 4.89
CA ASP A 7 -26.01 10.92 5.00
C ASP A 7 -24.95 12.05 4.91
N LEU A 8 -23.75 11.81 5.47
CA LEU A 8 -22.66 12.78 5.40
C LEU A 8 -22.12 12.91 3.97
N LEU A 9 -21.94 11.79 3.26
CA LEU A 9 -21.46 11.76 1.88
C LEU A 9 -22.47 12.40 0.93
N ASP A 10 -23.76 12.09 1.10
CA ASP A 10 -24.84 12.73 0.33
C ASP A 10 -24.88 14.24 0.50
N ARG A 11 -24.69 14.75 1.74
CA ARG A 11 -24.58 16.18 2.00
C ARG A 11 -23.37 16.86 1.35
N GLN A 12 -22.30 16.09 1.13
CA GLN A 12 -21.08 16.56 0.46
C GLN A 12 -21.13 16.34 -1.06
N ASN A 13 -22.27 15.89 -1.61
CA ASN A 13 -22.44 15.54 -3.02
C ASN A 13 -21.38 14.53 -3.52
N VAL A 14 -21.12 13.51 -2.70
CA VAL A 14 -20.19 12.42 -3.01
C VAL A 14 -20.98 11.15 -3.29
N ASP A 15 -20.89 10.65 -4.51
CA ASP A 15 -21.48 9.40 -4.91
C ASP A 15 -20.73 8.20 -4.31
N VAL A 16 -21.48 7.18 -3.89
CA VAL A 16 -20.92 5.97 -3.29
C VAL A 16 -21.08 4.80 -4.24
N ALA A 17 -19.97 4.30 -4.76
CA ALA A 17 -19.92 3.04 -5.49
C ALA A 17 -19.39 1.92 -4.57
N VAL A 18 -20.16 0.84 -4.47
CA VAL A 18 -19.77 -0.34 -3.69
C VAL A 18 -19.19 -1.40 -4.62
N ILE A 19 -17.92 -1.76 -4.42
CA ILE A 19 -17.27 -2.84 -5.15
C ILE A 19 -17.80 -4.18 -4.60
N PRO A 20 -18.39 -5.04 -5.44
CA PRO A 20 -18.83 -6.37 -5.02
C PRO A 20 -17.69 -7.22 -4.46
N GLY A 21 -18.03 -8.12 -3.54
CA GLY A 21 -17.04 -9.03 -2.95
C GLY A 21 -16.31 -9.85 -4.02
N GLY A 22 -14.98 -9.97 -3.88
CA GLY A 22 -14.12 -10.69 -4.82
C GLY A 22 -13.63 -9.88 -6.03
N LEU A 23 -14.16 -8.69 -6.28
CA LEU A 23 -13.74 -7.85 -7.42
C LEU A 23 -12.71 -6.76 -7.04
N THR A 24 -12.29 -6.69 -5.79
CA THR A 24 -11.26 -5.75 -5.33
C THR A 24 -9.98 -5.79 -6.16
N PRO A 25 -9.40 -6.97 -6.51
CA PRO A 25 -8.19 -7.03 -7.32
C PRO A 25 -8.36 -6.50 -8.76
N VAL A 26 -9.59 -6.43 -9.26
CA VAL A 26 -9.89 -6.02 -10.63
C VAL A 26 -10.33 -4.56 -10.70
N LEU A 27 -11.19 -4.14 -9.76
CA LEU A 27 -11.86 -2.83 -9.81
C LEU A 27 -11.31 -1.79 -8.84
N GLN A 28 -10.32 -2.14 -8.00
CA GLN A 28 -9.75 -1.21 -7.05
C GLN A 28 -8.31 -0.84 -7.45
N PRO A 29 -8.06 0.41 -7.93
CA PRO A 29 -6.75 0.81 -8.45
C PRO A 29 -5.58 0.55 -7.50
N PRO A 30 -5.67 0.81 -6.18
CA PRO A 30 -4.58 0.49 -5.27
C PRO A 30 -4.21 -0.98 -5.24
N ASP A 31 -5.21 -1.87 -5.24
CA ASP A 31 -4.97 -3.32 -5.13
C ASP A 31 -4.50 -3.93 -6.46
N LYS A 32 -5.00 -3.43 -7.58
CA LYS A 32 -4.62 -3.91 -8.91
C LYS A 32 -3.17 -3.52 -9.26
N CYS A 33 -2.77 -2.25 -9.08
CA CYS A 33 -1.52 -1.76 -9.67
C CYS A 33 -0.56 -1.09 -8.66
N ILE A 34 -1.05 -0.44 -7.60
CA ILE A 34 -0.24 0.47 -6.78
C ILE A 34 0.41 -0.22 -5.59
N ASN A 35 -0.31 -1.14 -4.92
CA ASN A 35 0.16 -1.75 -3.68
C ASN A 35 1.43 -2.59 -3.87
N LYS A 36 1.56 -3.33 -4.98
CA LYS A 36 2.73 -4.17 -5.26
C LYS A 36 4.02 -3.35 -5.37
N PRO A 37 4.14 -2.35 -6.27
CA PRO A 37 5.33 -1.51 -6.36
C PRO A 37 5.57 -0.66 -5.09
N PHE A 38 4.53 -0.20 -4.41
CA PHE A 38 4.67 0.51 -3.15
C PHE A 38 5.32 -0.35 -2.07
N LYS A 39 4.81 -1.57 -1.85
CA LYS A 39 5.39 -2.52 -0.90
C LYS A 39 6.83 -2.88 -1.24
N ALA A 40 7.15 -3.09 -2.53
CA ALA A 40 8.51 -3.36 -2.98
C ALA A 40 9.47 -2.22 -2.61
N LYS A 41 9.06 -0.96 -2.80
CA LYS A 41 9.87 0.21 -2.44
C LYS A 41 10.07 0.35 -0.93
N VAL A 42 9.05 0.07 -0.12
CA VAL A 42 9.19 0.05 1.35
C VAL A 42 10.14 -1.08 1.78
N ARG A 43 10.01 -2.27 1.18
CA ARG A 43 10.89 -3.42 1.45
C ARG A 43 12.35 -3.10 1.12
N ALA A 44 12.62 -2.50 -0.03
CA ALA A 44 13.99 -2.12 -0.41
C ALA A 44 14.65 -1.16 0.61
N GLN A 45 13.88 -0.23 1.18
CA GLN A 45 14.38 0.66 2.23
C GLN A 45 14.63 -0.08 3.55
N TYR A 46 13.76 -1.03 3.90
CA TYR A 46 13.97 -1.89 5.05
C TYR A 46 15.24 -2.74 4.91
N GLU A 47 15.46 -3.36 3.74
CA GLU A 47 16.65 -4.15 3.45
C GLU A 47 17.93 -3.30 3.51
N ALA A 48 17.92 -2.11 2.93
CA ALA A 48 19.02 -1.17 3.03
C ALA A 48 19.31 -0.76 4.50
N TRP A 49 18.27 -0.58 5.30
CA TRP A 49 18.41 -0.32 6.72
C TRP A 49 18.96 -1.54 7.47
N MET A 50 18.56 -2.76 7.12
CA MET A 50 19.09 -3.98 7.73
C MET A 50 20.59 -4.17 7.50
N VAL A 51 21.14 -3.63 6.42
CA VAL A 51 22.57 -3.69 6.11
C VAL A 51 23.35 -2.60 6.85
N ASN A 52 22.90 -1.35 6.80
CA ASN A 52 23.68 -0.18 7.22
C ASN A 52 22.92 0.77 8.17
N GLY A 53 21.79 0.36 8.71
CA GLY A 53 20.96 1.24 9.54
C GLY A 53 21.53 1.55 10.92
N PRO A 54 21.02 2.60 11.55
CA PRO A 54 21.33 2.90 12.94
C PRO A 54 20.59 1.92 13.87
N PHE A 55 21.22 0.80 14.17
CA PHE A 55 20.64 -0.22 15.03
C PHE A 55 20.76 0.13 16.51
N THR A 56 19.71 -0.18 17.26
CA THR A 56 19.75 -0.35 18.70
C THR A 56 19.53 -1.82 19.04
N TYR A 57 20.04 -2.26 20.18
CA TYR A 57 19.94 -3.66 20.60
C TYR A 57 19.20 -3.78 21.92
N THR A 58 18.49 -4.88 22.08
CA THR A 58 17.90 -5.25 23.36
C THR A 58 19.02 -5.68 24.35
N PRO A 59 18.75 -5.74 25.67
CA PRO A 59 19.70 -6.29 26.64
C PRO A 59 20.11 -7.74 26.32
N SER A 60 19.27 -8.49 25.61
CA SER A 60 19.55 -9.84 25.13
C SER A 60 20.42 -9.91 23.86
N GLY A 61 20.84 -8.76 23.30
CA GLY A 61 21.68 -8.67 22.11
C GLY A 61 20.95 -8.79 20.78
N LYS A 62 19.61 -8.82 20.76
CA LYS A 62 18.81 -8.80 19.52
C LYS A 62 18.68 -7.38 18.99
N LYS A 63 18.63 -7.24 17.65
CA LYS A 63 18.32 -5.94 17.02
C LYS A 63 16.90 -5.50 17.38
N ARG A 64 16.74 -4.24 17.76
CA ARG A 64 15.40 -3.63 17.92
C ARG A 64 14.79 -3.30 16.57
N ALA A 65 13.47 -3.34 16.49
CA ALA A 65 12.73 -2.86 15.33
C ALA A 65 13.05 -1.38 15.03
N PRO A 66 12.92 -0.94 13.76
CA PRO A 66 13.10 0.46 13.42
C PRO A 66 12.06 1.33 14.15
N SER A 67 12.45 2.54 14.52
CA SER A 67 11.52 3.48 15.15
C SER A 67 10.38 3.82 14.20
N LYS A 68 9.21 4.18 14.76
CA LYS A 68 8.05 4.61 13.97
C LYS A 68 8.39 5.75 13.00
N GLU A 69 9.28 6.66 13.42
CA GLU A 69 9.73 7.77 12.58
C GLU A 69 10.50 7.30 11.34
N ILE A 70 11.36 6.29 11.49
CA ILE A 70 12.10 5.68 10.38
C ILE A 70 11.11 5.04 9.40
N VAL A 71 10.16 4.26 9.91
CA VAL A 71 9.14 3.60 9.07
C VAL A 71 8.27 4.63 8.33
N LEU A 72 7.85 5.70 8.98
CA LEU A 72 7.08 6.77 8.34
C LEU A 72 7.87 7.47 7.22
N ARG A 73 9.18 7.66 7.39
CA ARG A 73 10.03 8.20 6.31
C ARG A 73 10.11 7.25 5.11
N TRP A 74 10.16 5.94 5.35
CA TRP A 74 10.13 4.94 4.26
C TRP A 74 8.81 4.97 3.50
N ILE A 75 7.69 5.07 4.22
CA ILE A 75 6.36 5.16 3.62
C ILE A 75 6.24 6.43 2.77
N ASP A 76 6.62 7.59 3.30
CA ASP A 76 6.57 8.87 2.57
C ASP A 76 7.45 8.82 1.31
N ARG A 77 8.67 8.30 1.43
CA ARG A 77 9.58 8.17 0.30
C ARG A 77 9.05 7.20 -0.75
N ALA A 78 8.62 6.01 -0.33
CA ALA A 78 8.06 5.01 -1.23
C ALA A 78 6.86 5.56 -2.00
N TRP A 79 6.00 6.32 -1.32
CA TRP A 79 4.83 6.94 -1.95
C TRP A 79 5.22 7.99 -2.99
N ARG A 80 6.18 8.85 -2.69
CA ARG A 80 6.69 9.87 -3.63
C ARG A 80 7.37 9.27 -4.87
N GLU A 81 7.87 8.06 -4.75
CA GLU A 81 8.52 7.33 -5.86
C GLU A 81 7.53 6.57 -6.75
N ILE A 82 6.22 6.57 -6.43
CA ILE A 82 5.19 6.00 -7.31
C ILE A 82 4.97 6.97 -8.49
N PRO A 83 5.16 6.50 -9.75
CA PRO A 83 4.95 7.34 -10.92
C PRO A 83 3.49 7.77 -11.06
N VAL A 84 3.25 9.03 -11.43
CA VAL A 84 1.89 9.54 -11.67
C VAL A 84 1.21 8.76 -12.82
N ASP A 85 1.97 8.38 -13.83
CA ASP A 85 1.45 7.60 -14.96
C ASP A 85 0.93 6.23 -14.53
N LEU A 86 1.59 5.58 -13.54
CA LEU A 86 1.11 4.34 -12.96
C LEU A 86 -0.25 4.56 -12.27
N ILE A 87 -0.39 5.64 -11.52
CA ILE A 87 -1.66 5.99 -10.86
C ILE A 87 -2.75 6.21 -11.90
N THR A 88 -2.48 7.00 -12.94
CA THR A 88 -3.46 7.29 -14.01
C THR A 88 -3.88 6.02 -14.74
N ARG A 89 -2.91 5.17 -15.12
CA ARG A 89 -3.18 3.89 -15.79
C ARG A 89 -3.98 2.94 -14.90
N SER A 90 -3.73 2.94 -13.57
CA SER A 90 -4.46 2.07 -12.65
C SER A 90 -5.96 2.37 -12.59
N PHE A 91 -6.35 3.63 -12.73
CA PHE A 91 -7.77 4.01 -12.83
C PHE A 91 -8.39 3.55 -14.16
N LYS A 92 -7.68 3.67 -15.27
CA LYS A 92 -8.13 3.15 -16.58
C LYS A 92 -8.28 1.64 -16.56
N SER A 93 -7.29 0.92 -16.07
CA SER A 93 -7.32 -0.54 -15.98
C SER A 93 -8.41 -1.07 -15.03
N CYS A 94 -8.98 -0.23 -14.18
CA CYS A 94 -10.15 -0.56 -13.35
C CYS A 94 -11.47 -0.08 -13.97
N GLY A 95 -11.47 0.47 -15.19
CA GLY A 95 -12.66 0.96 -15.85
C GLY A 95 -13.30 2.21 -15.24
N ILE A 96 -12.56 2.98 -14.40
CA ILE A 96 -13.15 4.10 -13.65
C ILE A 96 -13.21 5.38 -14.49
N ASN A 97 -12.24 5.63 -15.36
CA ASN A 97 -12.14 6.84 -16.18
C ASN A 97 -12.00 6.55 -17.67
N ASN A 98 -12.55 5.42 -18.11
CA ASN A 98 -12.55 5.01 -19.52
C ASN A 98 -13.57 5.83 -20.32
N ALA A 99 -13.37 5.88 -21.65
CA ALA A 99 -14.32 6.51 -22.56
C ALA A 99 -15.67 5.76 -22.52
N LEU A 100 -16.78 6.52 -22.50
CA LEU A 100 -18.13 5.93 -22.43
C LEU A 100 -18.61 5.31 -23.76
N ASP A 101 -17.78 5.37 -24.80
CA ASP A 101 -18.09 4.81 -26.14
C ASP A 101 -17.68 3.34 -26.30
N GLY A 102 -17.10 2.72 -25.25
CA GLY A 102 -16.68 1.33 -25.24
C GLY A 102 -15.31 1.06 -25.87
N THR A 103 -14.61 2.06 -26.40
CA THR A 103 -13.31 1.87 -27.08
C THR A 103 -12.17 1.47 -26.12
N GLU A 104 -12.33 1.70 -24.83
CA GLU A 104 -11.34 1.40 -23.78
C GLU A 104 -11.81 0.28 -22.84
N ASP A 105 -12.88 -0.44 -23.12
CA ASP A 105 -13.44 -1.45 -22.20
C ASP A 105 -12.50 -2.63 -22.00
N ASP A 106 -11.72 -2.99 -23.02
CA ASP A 106 -10.74 -4.08 -22.95
C ASP A 106 -9.57 -3.78 -22.01
N ALA A 107 -9.31 -2.50 -21.67
CA ALA A 107 -8.24 -2.10 -20.76
C ALA A 107 -8.39 -2.68 -19.34
N VAL A 108 -9.57 -3.14 -18.95
CA VAL A 108 -9.81 -3.82 -17.68
C VAL A 108 -9.13 -5.19 -17.65
N TRP A 109 -8.94 -5.82 -18.82
CA TRP A 109 -8.41 -7.17 -19.00
C TRP A 109 -6.96 -7.18 -19.48
N ASP A 110 -6.42 -6.02 -19.87
CA ASP A 110 -5.00 -5.87 -20.20
C ASP A 110 -4.18 -5.93 -18.92
N ASP A 111 -3.86 -7.14 -18.48
CA ASP A 111 -2.86 -7.40 -17.48
C ASP A 111 -1.48 -7.24 -18.16
N GLU A 112 -1.02 -6.00 -18.35
CA GLU A 112 0.41 -5.75 -18.51
C GLU A 112 1.06 -6.13 -17.18
N GLU A 113 1.33 -7.43 -17.01
CA GLU A 113 2.26 -7.93 -16.04
C GLU A 113 3.65 -7.35 -16.37
N GLU A 114 3.91 -6.12 -15.96
CA GLU A 114 5.28 -5.75 -15.66
C GLU A 114 5.70 -6.68 -14.51
N GLU A 115 6.31 -7.80 -14.88
CA GLU A 115 7.04 -8.70 -14.00
C GLU A 115 8.12 -7.91 -13.26
N ALA A 116 7.71 -7.19 -12.22
CA ALA A 116 8.60 -6.93 -11.12
C ALA A 116 8.64 -8.23 -10.32
N GLU A 117 9.50 -9.17 -10.72
CA GLU A 117 9.97 -10.26 -9.88
C GLU A 117 10.55 -9.67 -8.59
N ALA A 118 9.68 -9.35 -7.65
CA ALA A 118 10.04 -9.23 -6.26
C ALA A 118 9.77 -10.61 -5.66
N ALA A 119 10.82 -11.41 -5.52
CA ALA A 119 10.78 -12.64 -4.75
C ALA A 119 10.02 -12.39 -3.45
N GLU A 120 8.90 -13.08 -3.26
CA GLU A 120 8.19 -13.17 -1.98
C GLU A 120 9.01 -14.08 -1.05
N GLU A 121 10.10 -13.57 -0.52
CA GLU A 121 10.74 -14.21 0.62
C GLU A 121 9.92 -13.83 1.86
N PRO A 122 9.51 -14.79 2.69
CA PRO A 122 8.80 -14.51 3.93
C PRO A 122 9.71 -13.67 4.82
N ILE A 123 9.18 -12.56 5.33
CA ILE A 123 9.85 -11.76 6.36
C ILE A 123 9.83 -12.60 7.63
N ASP A 124 10.96 -13.22 7.97
CA ASP A 124 11.16 -13.79 9.31
C ASP A 124 11.05 -12.66 10.33
N ASN A 125 9.96 -12.66 11.09
CA ASN A 125 9.72 -11.69 12.16
C ASN A 125 10.58 -12.05 13.38
N GLU A 126 11.89 -11.91 13.29
CA GLU A 126 12.81 -12.03 14.43
C GLU A 126 12.87 -10.79 15.33
N PHE A 127 11.84 -9.94 15.31
CA PHE A 127 11.78 -8.75 16.17
C PHE A 127 10.84 -8.96 17.35
N GLU A 128 11.40 -8.82 18.57
CA GLU A 128 10.57 -8.65 19.77
C GLU A 128 10.09 -7.20 19.82
N THR A 129 8.77 -6.99 19.81
CA THR A 129 8.15 -5.72 20.14
C THR A 129 8.04 -5.66 21.66
N ASP A 130 8.93 -4.88 22.30
CA ASP A 130 8.74 -4.48 23.69
C ASP A 130 7.52 -3.56 23.75
N SER A 131 6.36 -4.11 24.11
CA SER A 131 5.24 -3.30 24.58
C SER A 131 5.59 -2.86 26.01
N GLU A 132 6.34 -1.78 26.15
CA GLU A 132 6.45 -1.09 27.42
C GLU A 132 5.03 -0.54 27.74
N GLY A 133 4.34 -1.23 28.66
CA GLY A 133 3.17 -0.70 29.32
C GLY A 133 3.61 0.55 30.08
N GLU A 134 3.14 1.71 29.68
CA GLU A 134 3.15 2.91 30.53
C GLU A 134 2.19 2.63 31.69
N ASP A 135 2.74 2.13 32.80
CA ASP A 135 2.10 2.22 34.09
C ASP A 135 2.20 3.67 34.58
N ASP A 136 1.14 4.43 34.32
CA ASP A 136 0.87 5.70 34.98
C ASP A 136 0.75 5.49 36.49
N LYS A 137 1.62 6.12 37.24
CA LYS A 137 1.45 6.39 38.66
C LYS A 137 1.48 7.87 38.90
#